data_32ee884f344b8fc3b905f6a437367d23
#
_entry.id   32ee884f344b8fc3b905f6a437367d23
#
_cell.length_a   1.000
_cell.length_b   1.000
_cell.length_c   1.000
_cell.angle_alpha   90.00
_cell.angle_beta   90.00
_cell.angle_gamma   90.00
#
_symmetry.space_group_name_H-M   'P 1'
#
loop_
_entity.id
_entity.type
_entity.pdbx_description
1 polymer ?
#
loop_
_entity_poly.entity_id
_entity_poly.type
_entity_poly.pdbx_seq_one_letter_code
_entity_poly.pdbx_strand_id
1 'polypeptide(L)' 'LTEAEEKKILEAELNEIEAEKQEIAKRLKELK' A
#
# COMPACT_ATOMS: atom_id res chain seq x y z
N LEU A 1 -12.69 -6.52 18.28
CA LEU A 1 -11.73 -5.54 17.76
C LEU A 1 -12.18 -4.13 18.11
N THR A 2 -11.29 -3.34 18.67
CA THR A 2 -11.59 -1.93 18.89
C THR A 2 -11.32 -1.15 17.61
N GLU A 3 -11.88 0.06 17.56
CA GLU A 3 -11.65 0.92 16.38
C GLU A 3 -10.17 1.24 16.21
N ALA A 4 -9.44 1.37 17.32
CA ALA A 4 -8.01 1.65 17.25
C ALA A 4 -7.25 0.50 16.64
N GLU A 5 -7.61 -0.72 16.97
CA GLU A 5 -6.98 -1.90 16.40
C GLU A 5 -7.31 -2.04 14.93
N GLU A 6 -8.57 -1.81 14.59
CA GLU A 6 -9.00 -1.88 13.19
C GLU A 6 -8.27 -0.83 12.36
N LYS A 7 -8.12 0.36 12.91
CA LYS A 7 -7.42 1.42 12.20
C LYS A 7 -5.96 1.03 11.90
N LYS A 8 -5.30 0.40 12.85
CA LYS A 8 -3.93 -0.04 12.64
C LYS A 8 -3.82 -1.06 11.51
N ILE A 9 -4.76 -1.99 11.49
CA ILE A 9 -4.76 -3.01 10.45
C ILE A 9 -4.98 -2.38 9.09
N LEU A 10 -5.94 -1.47 8.99
CA LEU A 10 -6.24 -0.82 7.73
C LEU A 10 -5.08 0.05 7.25
N GLU A 11 -4.41 0.73 8.17
CA GLU A 11 -3.26 1.55 7.79
C GLU A 11 -2.09 0.70 7.30
N ALA A 12 -1.89 -0.46 7.92
CA ALA A 12 -0.84 -1.37 7.47
C ALA A 12 -1.13 -1.87 6.05
N GLU A 13 -2.39 -2.20 5.78
CA GLU A 13 -2.78 -2.64 4.44
C GLU A 13 -2.62 -1.53 3.43
N LEU A 14 -2.97 -0.32 3.81
CA LEU A 14 -2.82 0.82 2.93
C LEU A 14 -1.36 1.06 2.58
N ASN A 15 -0.48 0.95 3.56
CA ASN A 15 0.95 1.11 3.32
C ASN A 15 1.47 0.06 2.35
N GLU A 16 1.00 -1.17 2.46
CA GLU A 16 1.40 -2.23 1.54
C GLU A 16 0.94 -1.92 0.13
N ILE A 17 -0.30 -1.48 0.00
CA ILE A 17 -0.86 -1.15 -1.30
C ILE A 17 -0.09 -0.01 -1.96
N GLU A 18 0.27 1.00 -1.17
CA GLU A 18 1.03 2.12 -1.70
C GLU A 18 2.42 1.70 -2.16
N ALA A 19 3.05 0.79 -1.43
CA ALA A 19 4.35 0.27 -1.83
C ALA A 19 4.25 -0.50 -3.15
N GLU A 20 3.23 -1.32 -3.28
CA GLU A 20 3.00 -2.06 -4.52
C GLU A 20 2.71 -1.11 -5.68
N LYS A 21 1.93 -0.08 -5.42
CA LYS A 21 1.61 0.90 -6.44
C LYS A 21 2.88 1.57 -6.97
N GLN A 22 3.78 1.93 -6.06
CA GLN A 22 5.02 2.57 -6.46
C GLN A 22 5.90 1.64 -7.28
N GLU A 23 5.92 0.37 -6.91
CA GLU A 23 6.69 -0.61 -7.65
C GLU A 23 6.16 -0.77 -9.07
N ILE A 24 4.85 -0.83 -9.19
CA ILE A 24 4.22 -0.94 -10.50
C ILE A 24 4.48 0.31 -11.33
N ALA A 25 4.37 1.47 -10.71
CA ALA A 25 4.62 2.74 -11.41
C ALA A 25 6.06 2.81 -11.91
N LYS A 26 6.99 2.30 -11.11
CA LYS A 26 8.39 2.28 -11.51
C LYS A 26 8.61 1.39 -12.73
N ARG A 27 7.96 0.23 -12.73
CA ARG A 27 8.07 -0.68 -13.86
C ARG A 27 7.46 -0.09 -15.12
N LEU A 28 6.35 0.60 -14.98
CA LEU A 28 5.73 1.26 -16.12
C LEU A 28 6.65 2.30 -16.74
N LYS A 29 7.44 2.98 -15.94
CA LYS A 29 8.41 3.94 -16.44
C LYS A 29 9.53 3.26 -17.19
N GLU A 30 9.92 2.07 -16.76
CA GLU A 30 11.00 1.34 -17.42
C GLU A 30 10.55 0.69 -18.70
N LEU A 31 9.27 0.38 -18.81
CA LEU A 31 8.71 -0.14 -20.06
C LEU A 31 8.38 1.02 -20.98
N LYS A 32 8.91 0.97 -22.19
CA LYS A 32 8.65 2.04 -23.15
C LYS A 32 7.73 1.60 -24.25
#